data_994d674778d79112b7f064634beb584d
#
_entry.id   994d674778d79112b7f064634beb584d
#
_cell.length_a   1.000
_cell.length_b   1.000
_cell.length_c   1.000
_cell.angle_alpha   90.00
_cell.angle_beta   90.00
_cell.angle_gamma   90.00
#
_symmetry.space_group_name_H-M   'P 1'
#
loop_
_entity.id
_entity.type
_entity.pdbx_description
1 polymer ?
#
loop_
_entity_poly.entity_id
_entity_poly.type
_entity_poly.pdbx_seq_one_letter_code
_entity_poly.pdbx_strand_id
1 'polypeptide(L)'
;MNSLEYIKEDIQNIAEAILAVLDIDVTIVDDKLIRIAGTGRYIDKIGEKLDGYSAFKKSLQEQVSIIIDDPHISTICKECDNKLYCKEHAEVCCPIMLDGYTYGVIGLIGFTESQRNIIKNNKDGLLNFLGKMADLISNKLKAQIKADELEFEKKKLEILIDSMDKAIVSI
;
A
#
# COMPACT_ATOMS: atom_id res chain seq x y z
N MET A 1 9.82 -2.11 -13.98
CA MET A 1 8.64 -2.70 -13.31
C MET A 1 8.79 -2.62 -11.80
N ASN A 2 8.59 -1.46 -11.29
CA ASN A 2 8.65 -1.23 -9.85
C ASN A 2 7.24 -1.45 -9.29
N SER A 3 7.10 -2.36 -8.36
CA SER A 3 5.81 -2.74 -7.77
C SER A 3 5.96 -3.01 -6.29
N LEU A 4 4.92 -2.73 -5.53
CA LEU A 4 4.86 -3.07 -4.11
C LEU A 4 4.98 -4.58 -3.86
N GLU A 5 4.69 -5.41 -4.85
CA GLU A 5 4.85 -6.87 -4.77
C GLU A 5 6.27 -7.30 -4.38
N TYR A 6 7.30 -6.53 -4.78
CA TYR A 6 8.69 -6.84 -4.46
C TYR A 6 9.02 -6.72 -2.97
N ILE A 7 8.24 -5.97 -2.21
CA ILE A 7 8.41 -5.76 -0.78
C ILE A 7 7.19 -6.22 0.03
N LYS A 8 6.42 -7.17 -0.50
CA LYS A 8 5.16 -7.61 0.12
C LYS A 8 5.31 -8.15 1.54
N GLU A 9 6.41 -8.80 1.86
CA GLU A 9 6.68 -9.31 3.21
C GLU A 9 6.86 -8.15 4.20
N ASP A 10 7.61 -7.12 3.81
CA ASP A 10 7.79 -5.92 4.61
C ASP A 10 6.47 -5.19 4.81
N ILE A 11 5.67 -5.09 3.75
CA ILE A 11 4.34 -4.46 3.78
C ILE A 11 3.39 -5.22 4.72
N GLN A 12 3.39 -6.54 4.66
CA GLN A 12 2.57 -7.37 5.55
C GLN A 12 3.00 -7.20 7.02
N ASN A 13 4.30 -7.16 7.30
CA ASN A 13 4.82 -6.90 8.65
C ASN A 13 4.38 -5.51 9.18
N ILE A 14 4.37 -4.50 8.32
CA ILE A 14 3.87 -3.17 8.68
C ILE A 14 2.37 -3.23 9.00
N ALA A 15 1.58 -3.90 8.18
CA ALA A 15 0.15 -4.07 8.40
C ALA A 15 -0.16 -4.76 9.74
N GLU A 16 0.56 -5.82 10.06
CA GLU A 16 0.43 -6.55 11.33
C GLU A 16 0.83 -5.71 12.54
N ALA A 17 1.89 -4.91 12.42
CA ALA A 17 2.31 -3.98 13.47
C ALA A 17 1.25 -2.91 13.75
N ILE A 18 0.61 -2.39 12.71
CA ILE A 18 -0.48 -1.42 12.83
C ILE A 18 -1.68 -2.04 13.55
N LEU A 19 -2.10 -3.24 13.13
CA LEU A 19 -3.18 -3.97 13.80
C LEU A 19 -2.89 -4.19 15.29
N ALA A 20 -1.67 -4.60 15.62
CA ALA A 20 -1.26 -4.86 17.00
C ALA A 20 -1.39 -3.63 17.92
N VAL A 21 -1.20 -2.43 17.38
CA VAL A 21 -1.26 -1.18 18.13
C VAL A 21 -2.65 -0.56 18.14
N LEU A 22 -3.33 -0.54 17.00
CA LEU A 22 -4.60 0.18 16.82
C LEU A 22 -5.85 -0.68 16.97
N ASP A 23 -5.71 -1.99 16.86
CA ASP A 23 -6.83 -2.96 16.83
C ASP A 23 -7.87 -2.61 15.73
N ILE A 24 -7.37 -2.16 14.60
CA ILE A 24 -8.16 -1.82 13.41
C ILE A 24 -7.57 -2.58 12.21
N ASP A 25 -8.43 -3.16 11.39
CA ASP A 25 -7.99 -3.91 10.22
C ASP A 25 -7.29 -3.00 9.19
N VAL A 26 -6.23 -3.55 8.62
CA VAL A 26 -5.39 -2.88 7.61
C VAL A 26 -5.55 -3.58 6.28
N THR A 27 -5.61 -2.82 5.21
CA THR A 27 -5.50 -3.34 3.86
C THR A 27 -4.58 -2.45 3.02
N ILE A 28 -3.72 -3.06 2.23
CA ILE A 28 -2.79 -2.35 1.36
C ILE A 28 -2.94 -2.91 -0.05
N VAL A 29 -3.19 -2.04 -1.00
CA VAL A 29 -3.36 -2.39 -2.41
C VAL A 29 -2.25 -1.75 -3.24
N ASP A 30 -1.95 -2.37 -4.38
CA ASP A 30 -1.03 -1.80 -5.37
C ASP A 30 -1.73 -0.79 -6.32
N ASP A 31 -1.02 -0.33 -7.34
CA ASP A 31 -1.50 0.61 -8.34
C ASP A 31 -2.57 0.03 -9.30
N LYS A 32 -2.79 -1.28 -9.24
CA LYS A 32 -3.86 -1.99 -9.96
C LYS A 32 -5.05 -2.33 -9.06
N LEU A 33 -5.02 -1.86 -7.82
CA LEU A 33 -6.00 -2.18 -6.78
C LEU A 33 -6.02 -3.66 -6.39
N ILE A 34 -4.90 -4.36 -6.54
CA ILE A 34 -4.73 -5.72 -6.06
C ILE A 34 -4.24 -5.67 -4.62
N ARG A 35 -4.86 -6.42 -3.74
CA ARG A 35 -4.48 -6.45 -2.32
C ARG A 35 -3.15 -7.17 -2.14
N ILE A 36 -2.14 -6.44 -1.70
CA ILE A 36 -0.78 -6.94 -1.45
C ILE A 36 -0.62 -7.42 -0.01
N ALA A 37 -1.29 -6.74 0.92
CA ALA A 37 -1.26 -7.09 2.33
C ALA A 37 -2.62 -6.83 2.98
N GLY A 38 -2.89 -7.54 4.06
CA GLY A 38 -4.12 -7.37 4.82
C GLY A 38 -4.07 -8.07 6.15
N THR A 39 -4.91 -7.61 7.07
CA THR A 39 -5.08 -8.19 8.40
C THR A 39 -6.54 -8.53 8.66
N GLY A 40 -6.82 -9.32 9.68
CA GLY A 40 -8.17 -9.65 10.09
C GLY A 40 -9.01 -10.20 8.94
N ARG A 41 -10.05 -9.50 8.56
CA ARG A 41 -10.98 -9.89 7.48
C ARG A 41 -10.36 -9.91 6.09
N TYR A 42 -9.17 -9.32 5.94
CA TYR A 42 -8.51 -9.18 4.64
C TYR A 42 -7.39 -10.19 4.38
N ILE A 43 -7.04 -11.02 5.36
CA ILE A 43 -5.97 -12.03 5.21
C ILE A 43 -6.27 -12.98 4.05
N ASP A 44 -7.48 -13.51 4.00
CA ASP A 44 -7.90 -14.47 2.98
C ASP A 44 -8.18 -13.82 1.61
N LYS A 45 -8.10 -12.49 1.56
CA LYS A 45 -8.35 -11.70 0.34
C LYS A 45 -7.10 -11.11 -0.29
N ILE A 46 -5.93 -11.48 0.20
CA ILE A 46 -4.66 -11.09 -0.41
C ILE A 46 -4.57 -11.69 -1.81
N GLY A 47 -4.20 -10.87 -2.79
CA GLY A 47 -4.19 -11.23 -4.21
C GLY A 47 -5.49 -10.92 -4.96
N GLU A 48 -6.58 -10.60 -4.26
CA GLU A 48 -7.84 -10.20 -4.89
C GLU A 48 -7.82 -8.73 -5.29
N LYS A 49 -8.45 -8.44 -6.42
CA LYS A 49 -8.66 -7.06 -6.87
C LYS A 49 -9.83 -6.43 -6.15
N LEU A 50 -9.67 -5.15 -5.76
CA LEU A 50 -10.79 -4.35 -5.29
C LEU A 50 -11.75 -4.07 -6.45
N ASP A 51 -13.00 -4.48 -6.28
CA ASP A 51 -14.05 -4.21 -7.26
C ASP A 51 -14.84 -2.95 -6.89
N GLY A 52 -15.36 -2.28 -7.94
CA GLY A 52 -16.24 -1.14 -7.79
C GLY A 52 -15.53 0.20 -7.50
N TYR A 53 -16.34 1.21 -7.25
CA TYR A 53 -15.87 2.54 -6.85
C TYR A 53 -15.67 2.57 -5.34
N SER A 54 -14.46 2.84 -4.91
CA SER A 54 -14.09 2.86 -3.50
C SER A 54 -13.20 4.05 -3.16
N ALA A 55 -13.04 4.34 -1.87
CA ALA A 55 -12.12 5.36 -1.39
C ALA A 55 -10.67 5.09 -1.83
N PHE A 56 -10.28 3.82 -1.89
CA PHE A 56 -8.96 3.41 -2.38
C PHE A 56 -8.72 3.83 -3.82
N LYS A 57 -9.68 3.60 -4.71
CA LYS A 57 -9.59 4.01 -6.10
C LYS A 57 -9.46 5.53 -6.23
N LYS A 58 -10.25 6.27 -5.46
CA LYS A 58 -10.19 7.74 -5.44
C LYS A 58 -8.85 8.23 -4.91
N SER A 59 -8.36 7.66 -3.80
CA SER A 59 -7.06 8.00 -3.23
C SER A 59 -5.92 7.74 -4.23
N LEU A 60 -5.97 6.60 -4.93
CA LEU A 60 -5.00 6.23 -5.95
C LEU A 60 -4.97 7.23 -7.12
N GLN A 61 -6.15 7.60 -7.63
CA GLN A 61 -6.29 8.44 -8.83
C GLN A 61 -6.02 9.92 -8.54
N GLU A 62 -6.54 10.43 -7.43
CA GLU A 62 -6.45 11.84 -7.07
C GLU A 62 -5.23 12.15 -6.19
N GLN A 63 -4.49 11.14 -5.75
CA GLN A 63 -3.29 11.27 -4.90
C GLN A 63 -3.58 11.99 -3.57
N VAL A 64 -4.72 11.72 -3.00
CA VAL A 64 -5.18 12.35 -1.75
C VAL A 64 -5.51 11.32 -0.68
N SER A 65 -5.29 11.69 0.58
CA SER A 65 -5.80 10.92 1.71
C SER A 65 -7.29 11.16 1.90
N ILE A 66 -8.00 10.13 2.32
CA ILE A 66 -9.46 10.15 2.47
C ILE A 66 -9.83 9.61 3.84
N ILE A 67 -10.77 10.27 4.51
CA ILE A 67 -11.44 9.77 5.71
C ILE A 67 -12.93 9.64 5.44
N ILE A 68 -13.47 8.49 5.81
CA ILE A 68 -14.90 8.22 5.85
C ILE A 68 -15.23 7.84 7.29
N ASP A 69 -15.82 8.74 8.04
CA ASP A 69 -16.24 8.49 9.42
C ASP A 69 -17.71 8.07 9.55
N ASP A 70 -18.47 8.24 8.46
CA ASP A 70 -19.84 7.76 8.33
C ASP A 70 -20.15 7.40 6.87
N PRO A 71 -20.14 6.10 6.51
CA PRO A 71 -20.47 5.64 5.16
C PRO A 71 -21.88 6.03 4.69
N HIS A 72 -22.83 6.23 5.61
CA HIS A 72 -24.22 6.54 5.25
C HIS A 72 -24.39 7.94 4.67
N ILE A 73 -23.54 8.87 5.07
CA ILE A 73 -23.59 10.26 4.61
C ILE A 73 -22.47 10.63 3.63
N SER A 74 -21.45 9.76 3.48
CA SER A 74 -20.33 9.99 2.59
C SER A 74 -20.76 10.00 1.11
N THR A 75 -20.34 11.04 0.39
CA THR A 75 -20.57 11.12 -1.06
C THR A 75 -19.81 10.03 -1.82
N ILE A 76 -18.63 9.64 -1.34
CA ILE A 76 -17.82 8.55 -1.90
C ILE A 76 -18.56 7.23 -1.80
N CYS A 77 -19.16 6.95 -0.64
CA CYS A 77 -19.91 5.71 -0.41
C CYS A 77 -21.22 5.64 -1.19
N LYS A 78 -21.81 6.78 -1.53
CA LYS A 78 -23.01 6.83 -2.39
C LYS A 78 -22.77 6.31 -3.79
N GLU A 79 -21.56 6.50 -4.30
CA GLU A 79 -21.13 6.07 -5.63
C GLU A 79 -20.47 4.68 -5.63
N CYS A 80 -20.36 4.04 -4.47
CA CYS A 80 -19.75 2.71 -4.35
C CYS A 80 -20.73 1.62 -4.80
N ASP A 81 -20.28 0.74 -5.69
CA ASP A 81 -21.08 -0.38 -6.20
C ASP A 81 -21.46 -1.38 -5.11
N ASN A 82 -20.64 -1.50 -4.09
CA ASN A 82 -20.82 -2.45 -2.98
C ASN A 82 -21.54 -1.87 -1.75
N LYS A 83 -22.10 -0.66 -1.84
CA LYS A 83 -22.71 0.04 -0.70
C LYS A 83 -23.80 -0.74 0.03
N LEU A 84 -24.54 -1.59 -0.68
CA LEU A 84 -25.63 -2.40 -0.09
C LEU A 84 -25.13 -3.56 0.75
N TYR A 85 -23.90 -4.02 0.49
CA TYR A 85 -23.29 -5.15 1.17
C TYR A 85 -22.10 -4.74 2.05
N CYS A 86 -21.81 -3.44 2.08
CA CYS A 86 -20.70 -2.90 2.84
C CYS A 86 -20.97 -3.00 4.35
N LYS A 87 -20.03 -3.59 5.07
CA LYS A 87 -20.06 -3.73 6.53
C LYS A 87 -19.10 -2.79 7.24
N GLU A 88 -18.47 -1.91 6.49
CA GLU A 88 -17.51 -0.93 7.03
C GLU A 88 -18.25 0.17 7.77
N HIS A 89 -17.74 0.54 8.93
CA HIS A 89 -18.25 1.63 9.76
C HIS A 89 -17.46 2.92 9.57
N ALA A 90 -16.18 2.80 9.27
CA ALA A 90 -15.28 3.92 8.99
C ALA A 90 -14.07 3.45 8.22
N GLU A 91 -13.44 4.39 7.51
CA GLU A 91 -12.26 4.11 6.69
C GLU A 91 -11.32 5.32 6.67
N VAL A 92 -10.03 5.06 6.73
CA VAL A 92 -8.99 6.06 6.47
C VAL A 92 -8.03 5.46 5.45
N CYS A 93 -7.76 6.15 4.37
CA CYS A 93 -6.76 5.69 3.41
C CYS A 93 -5.81 6.81 2.97
N CYS A 94 -4.60 6.40 2.60
CA CYS A 94 -3.52 7.29 2.21
C CYS A 94 -2.76 6.69 1.02
N PRO A 95 -2.46 7.49 -0.02
CA PRO A 95 -1.68 7.01 -1.15
C PRO A 95 -0.22 6.76 -0.76
N ILE A 96 0.38 5.72 -1.32
CA ILE A 96 1.80 5.40 -1.19
C ILE A 96 2.50 5.97 -2.42
N MET A 97 3.22 7.06 -2.22
CA MET A 97 3.80 7.84 -3.32
C MET A 97 5.33 7.79 -3.29
N LEU A 98 5.92 7.71 -4.47
CA LEU A 98 7.37 7.85 -4.67
C LEU A 98 7.60 8.60 -5.99
N ASP A 99 8.36 9.70 -5.92
CA ASP A 99 8.74 10.52 -7.08
C ASP A 99 7.52 10.94 -7.95
N GLY A 100 6.42 11.30 -7.30
CA GLY A 100 5.19 11.77 -7.96
C GLY A 100 4.28 10.66 -8.51
N TYR A 101 4.69 9.40 -8.43
CA TYR A 101 3.88 8.26 -8.83
C TYR A 101 3.25 7.58 -7.61
N THR A 102 1.99 7.15 -7.76
CA THR A 102 1.28 6.41 -6.71
C THR A 102 1.38 4.91 -6.96
N TYR A 103 2.12 4.22 -6.09
CA TYR A 103 2.36 2.78 -6.19
C TYR A 103 1.27 1.94 -5.54
N GLY A 104 0.43 2.56 -4.75
CA GLY A 104 -0.65 1.89 -4.06
C GLY A 104 -1.32 2.76 -3.01
N VAL A 105 -2.14 2.14 -2.19
CA VAL A 105 -2.88 2.81 -1.11
C VAL A 105 -2.87 1.93 0.13
N ILE A 106 -2.59 2.54 1.28
CA ILE A 106 -2.74 1.92 2.60
C ILE A 106 -4.02 2.43 3.26
N GLY A 107 -4.80 1.54 3.86
CA GLY A 107 -6.03 1.91 4.53
C GLY A 107 -6.25 1.18 5.85
N LEU A 108 -6.93 1.90 6.75
CA LEU A 108 -7.49 1.40 8.00
C LEU A 108 -8.99 1.32 7.86
N ILE A 109 -9.57 0.18 8.24
CA ILE A 109 -11.01 -0.05 8.09
C ILE A 109 -11.59 -0.53 9.41
N GLY A 110 -12.55 0.23 9.93
CA GLY A 110 -13.30 -0.12 11.13
C GLY A 110 -14.60 -0.82 10.80
N PHE A 111 -14.86 -1.97 11.46
CA PHE A 111 -16.06 -2.76 11.28
C PHE A 111 -16.99 -2.73 12.50
N THR A 112 -16.61 -2.03 13.53
CA THR A 112 -17.39 -1.87 14.75
C THR A 112 -17.57 -0.41 15.09
N GLU A 113 -18.57 -0.09 15.89
CA GLU A 113 -18.80 1.28 16.36
C GLU A 113 -17.63 1.77 17.23
N SER A 114 -17.00 0.87 18.01
CA SER A 114 -15.81 1.19 18.79
C SER A 114 -14.64 1.62 17.91
N GLN A 115 -14.37 0.88 16.83
CA GLN A 115 -13.31 1.20 15.85
C GLN A 115 -13.64 2.51 15.10
N ARG A 116 -14.91 2.72 14.73
CA ARG A 116 -15.37 3.98 14.16
C ARG A 116 -15.09 5.16 15.06
N ASN A 117 -15.35 5.01 16.36
CA ASN A 117 -15.09 6.09 17.35
C ASN A 117 -13.60 6.41 17.45
N ILE A 118 -12.72 5.40 17.40
CA ILE A 118 -11.27 5.62 17.35
C ILE A 118 -10.90 6.48 16.13
N ILE A 119 -11.39 6.13 14.97
CA ILE A 119 -11.13 6.89 13.74
C ILE A 119 -11.71 8.30 13.82
N LYS A 120 -12.97 8.44 14.24
CA LYS A 120 -13.67 9.71 14.31
C LYS A 120 -13.02 10.69 15.30
N ASN A 121 -12.56 10.19 16.43
CA ASN A 121 -12.02 11.02 17.52
C ASN A 121 -10.55 11.41 17.31
N ASN A 122 -9.84 10.81 16.35
CA ASN A 122 -8.42 11.09 16.12
C ASN A 122 -8.09 11.15 14.62
N LYS A 123 -8.89 11.85 13.85
CA LYS A 123 -8.74 11.94 12.39
C LYS A 123 -7.36 12.43 11.97
N ASP A 124 -6.94 13.58 12.50
CA ASP A 124 -5.66 14.19 12.12
C ASP A 124 -4.47 13.33 12.54
N GLY A 125 -4.53 12.75 13.73
CA GLY A 125 -3.50 11.83 14.23
C GLY A 125 -3.37 10.58 13.36
N LEU A 126 -4.50 9.99 12.95
CA LEU A 126 -4.50 8.80 12.10
C LEU A 126 -4.05 9.11 10.66
N LEU A 127 -4.44 10.25 10.11
CA LEU A 127 -3.94 10.70 8.80
C LEU A 127 -2.43 10.90 8.82
N ASN A 128 -1.91 11.57 9.84
CA ASN A 128 -0.47 11.77 9.99
C ASN A 128 0.26 10.44 10.18
N PHE A 129 -0.25 9.56 11.02
CA PHE A 129 0.32 8.23 11.25
C PHE A 129 0.33 7.40 9.96
N LEU A 130 -0.79 7.34 9.25
CA LEU A 130 -0.91 6.57 8.02
C LEU A 130 -0.01 7.14 6.91
N GLY A 131 0.11 8.46 6.84
CA GLY A 131 1.07 9.14 5.95
C GLY A 131 2.51 8.72 6.23
N LYS A 132 2.90 8.61 7.50
CA LYS A 132 4.24 8.11 7.90
C LYS A 132 4.44 6.65 7.53
N MET A 133 3.41 5.83 7.65
CA MET A 133 3.47 4.42 7.21
C MET A 133 3.59 4.31 5.68
N ALA A 134 2.86 5.13 4.94
CA ALA A 134 2.99 5.23 3.49
C ALA A 134 4.41 5.66 3.08
N ASP A 135 5.00 6.65 3.75
CA ASP A 135 6.38 7.07 3.54
C ASP A 135 7.39 5.95 3.84
N LEU A 136 7.16 5.19 4.91
CA LEU A 136 8.01 4.04 5.26
C LEU A 136 7.98 2.98 4.16
N ILE A 137 6.81 2.67 3.63
CA ILE A 137 6.65 1.72 2.51
C ILE A 137 7.34 2.24 1.25
N SER A 138 7.15 3.51 0.90
CA SER A 138 7.78 4.09 -0.28
C SER A 138 9.30 4.14 -0.17
N ASN A 139 9.83 4.40 1.02
CA ASN A 139 11.27 4.37 1.27
C ASN A 139 11.85 2.95 1.15
N LYS A 140 11.12 1.93 1.60
CA LYS A 140 11.51 0.53 1.39
C LYS A 140 11.50 0.16 -0.08
N LEU A 141 10.49 0.59 -0.82
CA LEU A 141 10.44 0.38 -2.27
C LEU A 141 11.61 1.05 -2.97
N LYS A 142 11.91 2.30 -2.63
CA LYS A 142 13.06 3.04 -3.17
C LYS A 142 14.37 2.31 -2.91
N ALA A 143 14.58 1.82 -1.69
CA ALA A 143 15.78 1.04 -1.33
C ALA A 143 15.89 -0.26 -2.13
N GLN A 144 14.78 -0.96 -2.35
CA GLN A 144 14.75 -2.18 -3.16
C GLN A 144 15.06 -1.91 -4.63
N ILE A 145 14.48 -0.87 -5.21
CA ILE A 145 14.77 -0.44 -6.58
C ILE A 145 16.26 -0.15 -6.74
N LYS A 146 16.85 0.58 -5.79
CA LYS A 146 18.26 0.96 -5.81
C LYS A 146 19.18 -0.25 -5.67
N ALA A 147 18.83 -1.21 -4.81
CA ALA A 147 19.56 -2.45 -4.67
C ALA A 147 19.55 -3.28 -5.96
N ASP A 148 18.40 -3.36 -6.63
CA ASP A 148 18.25 -4.08 -7.90
C ASP A 148 19.07 -3.43 -9.04
N GLU A 149 19.09 -2.10 -9.09
CA GLU A 149 19.90 -1.34 -10.06
C GLU A 149 21.41 -1.58 -9.84
N LEU A 150 21.87 -1.56 -8.60
CA LEU A 150 23.27 -1.83 -8.25
C LEU A 150 23.67 -3.27 -8.60
N GLU A 151 22.82 -4.24 -8.34
CA GLU A 151 23.06 -5.64 -8.71
C GLU A 151 23.14 -5.82 -10.23
N PHE A 152 22.26 -5.17 -10.98
CA PHE A 152 22.29 -5.18 -12.44
C PHE A 152 23.60 -4.59 -13.00
N GLU A 153 24.04 -3.43 -12.49
CA GLU A 153 25.29 -2.79 -12.89
C GLU A 153 26.50 -3.67 -12.55
N LYS A 154 26.49 -4.31 -11.37
CA LYS A 154 27.54 -5.24 -10.96
C LYS A 154 27.66 -6.44 -11.90
N LYS A 155 26.54 -7.08 -12.26
CA LYS A 155 26.52 -8.20 -13.21
C LYS A 155 27.03 -7.78 -14.59
N LYS A 156 26.63 -6.60 -15.06
CA LYS A 156 27.11 -6.02 -16.32
C LYS A 156 28.61 -5.83 -16.34
N LEU A 157 29.20 -5.33 -15.25
CA LEU A 157 30.63 -5.18 -15.06
C LEU A 157 31.36 -6.53 -15.05
N GLU A 158 30.82 -7.52 -14.35
CA GLU A 158 31.39 -8.88 -14.29
C GLU A 158 31.45 -9.54 -15.68
N ILE A 159 30.39 -9.39 -16.48
CA ILE A 159 30.38 -9.86 -17.86
C ILE A 159 31.45 -9.18 -18.71
N LEU A 160 31.64 -7.88 -18.59
CA LEU A 160 32.67 -7.12 -19.29
C LEU A 160 34.07 -7.57 -18.92
N ILE A 161 34.34 -7.78 -17.64
CA ILE A 161 35.63 -8.24 -17.12
C ILE A 161 35.94 -9.65 -17.66
N ASP A 162 34.98 -10.59 -17.58
CA ASP A 162 35.14 -11.94 -18.13
C ASP A 162 35.40 -11.94 -19.65
N SER A 163 34.76 -11.07 -20.38
CA SER A 163 34.99 -10.89 -21.83
C SER A 163 36.38 -10.37 -22.13
N MET A 164 36.88 -9.43 -21.32
CA MET A 164 38.24 -8.90 -21.44
C MET A 164 39.29 -9.96 -21.13
N ASP A 165 39.10 -10.73 -20.06
CA ASP A 165 40.02 -11.83 -19.69
C ASP A 165 40.11 -12.90 -20.79
N LYS A 166 38.99 -13.29 -21.40
CA LYS A 166 38.95 -14.20 -22.55
C LYS A 166 39.67 -13.63 -23.75
N ALA A 167 39.52 -12.35 -24.05
CA ALA A 167 40.22 -11.69 -25.15
C ALA A 167 41.74 -11.67 -24.93
N ILE A 168 42.21 -11.43 -23.72
CA ILE A 168 43.64 -11.44 -23.34
C ILE A 168 44.20 -12.85 -23.49
N VAL A 169 43.52 -13.89 -23.06
CA VAL A 169 43.97 -15.31 -23.15
C VAL A 169 44.01 -15.80 -24.59
N SER A 170 43.18 -15.24 -25.48
CA SER A 170 43.13 -15.59 -26.91
C SER A 170 44.31 -15.08 -27.75
N ILE A 171 45.09 -14.19 -27.22
CA ILE A 171 46.28 -13.64 -27.86
C ILE A 171 47.49 -14.55 -27.57
#